data_41de00c5d2c6cbf6d27db98cb202b93f
#
_entry.id   41de00c5d2c6cbf6d27db98cb202b93f
#
_cell.length_a   1.000
_cell.length_b   1.000
_cell.length_c   1.000
_cell.angle_alpha   90.00
_cell.angle_beta   90.00
_cell.angle_gamma   90.00
#
_symmetry.space_group_name_H-M   'P 1'
#
loop_
_entity.id
_entity.type
_entity.pdbx_description
1 polymer ?
#
loop_
_entity_poly.entity_id
_entity_poly.type
_entity_poly.pdbx_seq_one_letter_code
_entity_poly.pdbx_strand_id
1 'polypeptide(L)'
;VFIQVENAMNTGDVVAVGGVTGTAERLSIRSVGIRDLSGTYHIVPFSSVDTVSNYMREYGNHVGEYGIGYNESIDEAIEQLQLAFEDLKASEEHGHKLLADMTVAGVTALADSSVNIRVVIKTTPGDQWAVGRAYNRLVKLRFDAAGIEIPFPHTTLYFGETKGGKTPPANVRILEAKAEKKRTETAPLPERSEDALQHNPEHHKPDHDDVDET
;
A
#
# COMPACT_ATOMS: atom_id res chain seq x y z
N VAL A 1 14.91 -25.48 -16.00
CA VAL A 1 15.60 -26.51 -15.21
C VAL A 1 16.50 -25.90 -14.14
N PHE A 2 17.25 -24.82 -14.45
CA PHE A 2 18.14 -24.17 -13.47
C PHE A 2 17.42 -23.51 -12.30
N ILE A 3 16.24 -22.92 -12.49
CA ILE A 3 15.47 -22.20 -11.46
C ILE A 3 15.11 -23.07 -10.25
N GLN A 4 14.83 -24.35 -10.47
CA GLN A 4 14.56 -25.31 -9.37
C GLN A 4 15.83 -25.80 -8.69
N VAL A 5 16.93 -25.95 -9.44
CA VAL A 5 18.21 -26.40 -8.91
C VAL A 5 18.84 -25.34 -8.00
N GLU A 6 18.67 -24.04 -8.34
CA GLU A 6 19.20 -22.92 -7.57
C GLU A 6 18.29 -22.49 -6.40
N ASN A 7 17.17 -23.18 -6.18
CA ASN A 7 16.20 -22.85 -5.14
C ASN A 7 15.76 -21.37 -5.20
N ALA A 8 15.59 -20.84 -6.43
CA ALA A 8 15.27 -19.42 -6.66
C ALA A 8 13.89 -19.04 -6.10
N MET A 9 12.95 -19.99 -6.06
CA MET A 9 11.61 -19.81 -5.50
C MET A 9 11.04 -21.14 -4.97
N ASN A 10 10.13 -21.02 -4.01
CA ASN A 10 9.38 -22.15 -3.45
C ASN A 10 7.87 -21.90 -3.58
N THR A 11 7.09 -22.98 -3.46
CA THR A 11 5.63 -22.85 -3.32
C THR A 11 5.31 -22.08 -2.05
N GLY A 12 4.45 -21.08 -2.15
CA GLY A 12 4.10 -20.13 -1.08
C GLY A 12 4.88 -18.81 -1.12
N ASP A 13 5.98 -18.75 -1.86
CA ASP A 13 6.73 -17.50 -2.01
C ASP A 13 5.93 -16.46 -2.82
N VAL A 14 6.04 -15.20 -2.42
CA VAL A 14 5.59 -14.06 -3.24
C VAL A 14 6.72 -13.71 -4.20
N VAL A 15 6.42 -13.80 -5.49
CA VAL A 15 7.41 -13.65 -6.56
C VAL A 15 6.90 -12.73 -7.67
N ALA A 16 7.83 -12.12 -8.41
CA ALA A 16 7.53 -11.52 -9.71
C ALA A 16 8.28 -12.30 -10.79
N VAL A 17 7.55 -12.85 -11.74
CA VAL A 17 8.07 -13.73 -12.80
C VAL A 17 7.35 -13.39 -14.11
N GLY A 18 8.12 -13.05 -15.15
CA GLY A 18 7.55 -12.75 -16.47
C GLY A 18 6.51 -11.62 -16.47
N GLY A 19 6.69 -10.58 -15.62
CA GLY A 19 5.76 -9.45 -15.48
C GLY A 19 4.52 -9.72 -14.60
N VAL A 20 4.37 -10.94 -14.07
CA VAL A 20 3.29 -11.30 -13.14
C VAL A 20 3.83 -11.33 -11.72
N THR A 21 3.14 -10.65 -10.79
CA THR A 21 3.48 -10.65 -9.36
C THR A 21 2.36 -11.34 -8.58
N GLY A 22 2.73 -12.28 -7.71
CA GLY A 22 1.79 -13.00 -6.86
C GLY A 22 2.43 -14.14 -6.10
N THR A 23 1.60 -14.98 -5.50
CA THR A 23 2.05 -16.14 -4.74
C THR A 23 2.28 -17.34 -5.69
N ALA A 24 3.46 -17.95 -5.64
CA ALA A 24 3.75 -19.17 -6.38
C ALA A 24 3.01 -20.35 -5.74
N GLU A 25 1.97 -20.85 -6.39
CA GLU A 25 1.15 -21.96 -5.89
C GLU A 25 1.64 -23.32 -6.39
N ARG A 26 2.20 -23.35 -7.59
CA ARG A 26 2.65 -24.59 -8.21
C ARG A 26 3.93 -24.38 -9.01
N LEU A 27 4.91 -25.21 -8.74
CA LEU A 27 6.14 -25.31 -9.53
C LEU A 27 6.12 -26.60 -10.36
N SER A 28 6.30 -26.48 -11.67
CA SER A 28 6.49 -27.61 -12.59
C SER A 28 7.87 -27.53 -13.22
N ILE A 29 8.24 -28.54 -14.02
CA ILE A 29 9.55 -28.59 -14.70
C ILE A 29 9.71 -27.42 -15.69
N ARG A 30 8.62 -26.92 -16.31
CA ARG A 30 8.67 -25.94 -17.41
C ARG A 30 7.90 -24.66 -17.13
N SER A 31 7.17 -24.56 -16.02
CA SER A 31 6.32 -23.40 -15.71
C SER A 31 6.12 -23.23 -14.22
N VAL A 32 5.75 -22.04 -13.82
CA VAL A 32 5.25 -21.70 -12.49
C VAL A 32 3.80 -21.26 -12.58
N GLY A 33 2.95 -21.72 -11.66
CA GLY A 33 1.59 -21.22 -11.44
C GLY A 33 1.61 -20.17 -10.35
N ILE A 34 1.19 -18.96 -10.66
CA ILE A 34 1.19 -17.80 -9.78
C ILE A 34 -0.24 -17.29 -9.62
N ARG A 35 -0.67 -17.06 -8.39
CA ARG A 35 -1.94 -16.38 -8.11
C ARG A 35 -1.65 -14.93 -7.69
N ASP A 36 -2.24 -13.98 -8.41
CA ASP A 36 -2.12 -12.56 -8.09
C ASP A 36 -3.07 -12.13 -6.97
N LEU A 37 -2.97 -10.86 -6.54
CA LEU A 37 -3.83 -10.31 -5.48
C LEU A 37 -5.31 -10.24 -5.86
N SER A 38 -5.65 -10.26 -7.15
CA SER A 38 -7.04 -10.28 -7.63
C SER A 38 -7.63 -11.69 -7.66
N GLY A 39 -6.82 -12.72 -7.34
CA GLY A 39 -7.20 -14.12 -7.37
C GLY A 39 -7.02 -14.79 -8.72
N THR A 40 -6.50 -14.09 -9.73
CA THR A 40 -6.27 -14.66 -11.05
C THR A 40 -5.07 -15.62 -11.01
N TYR A 41 -5.26 -16.81 -11.59
CA TYR A 41 -4.19 -17.81 -11.68
C TYR A 41 -3.49 -17.75 -13.04
N HIS A 42 -2.21 -17.46 -13.01
CA HIS A 42 -1.35 -17.34 -14.19
C HIS A 42 -0.42 -18.54 -14.30
N ILE A 43 -0.25 -19.05 -15.51
CA ILE A 43 0.76 -20.08 -15.81
C ILE A 43 1.85 -19.42 -16.65
N VAL A 44 3.03 -19.26 -16.05
CA VAL A 44 4.17 -18.60 -16.68
C VAL A 44 5.21 -19.65 -17.08
N PRO A 45 5.44 -19.88 -18.39
CA PRO A 45 6.48 -20.81 -18.85
C PRO A 45 7.87 -20.25 -18.57
N PHE A 46 8.79 -21.06 -18.07
CA PHE A 46 10.17 -20.63 -17.80
C PHE A 46 10.96 -20.22 -19.05
N SER A 47 10.52 -20.62 -20.24
CA SER A 47 11.12 -20.20 -21.50
C SER A 47 10.90 -18.72 -21.84
N SER A 48 9.93 -18.07 -21.20
CA SER A 48 9.60 -16.66 -21.40
C SER A 48 10.05 -15.77 -20.23
N VAL A 49 10.88 -16.29 -19.33
CA VAL A 49 11.28 -15.61 -18.10
C VAL A 49 12.76 -15.26 -18.16
N ASP A 50 13.07 -13.97 -18.14
CA ASP A 50 14.43 -13.45 -18.07
C ASP A 50 14.88 -13.23 -16.62
N THR A 51 13.96 -12.77 -15.76
CA THR A 51 14.26 -12.44 -14.37
C THR A 51 13.20 -13.00 -13.43
N VAL A 52 13.65 -13.52 -12.30
CA VAL A 52 12.82 -13.93 -11.18
C VAL A 52 13.14 -13.05 -9.99
N SER A 53 12.17 -12.33 -9.46
CA SER A 53 12.28 -11.59 -8.20
C SER A 53 11.52 -12.34 -7.11
N ASN A 54 12.18 -12.70 -6.04
CA ASN A 54 11.59 -13.36 -4.89
C ASN A 54 11.58 -12.39 -3.69
N TYR A 55 10.40 -12.06 -3.20
CA TYR A 55 10.22 -11.12 -2.09
C TYR A 55 10.24 -11.77 -0.71
N MET A 56 10.43 -13.11 -0.66
CA MET A 56 10.39 -13.91 0.56
C MET A 56 11.76 -14.46 0.98
N ARG A 57 12.86 -13.99 0.36
CA ARG A 57 14.21 -14.49 0.67
C ARG A 57 14.85 -13.69 1.79
N GLU A 58 15.26 -14.37 2.87
CA GLU A 58 16.02 -13.87 4.01
C GLU A 58 15.37 -12.70 4.77
N TYR A 59 15.06 -11.60 4.11
CA TYR A 59 14.40 -10.43 4.67
C TYR A 59 13.64 -9.63 3.61
N GLY A 60 12.70 -8.82 4.05
CA GLY A 60 12.06 -7.78 3.24
C GLY A 60 12.42 -6.39 3.74
N ASN A 61 12.38 -5.39 2.87
CA ASN A 61 12.50 -4.00 3.27
C ASN A 61 11.20 -3.26 2.93
N HIS A 62 10.68 -2.53 3.92
CA HIS A 62 9.77 -1.44 3.64
C HIS A 62 10.59 -0.18 3.37
N VAL A 63 10.46 0.38 2.16
CA VAL A 63 11.07 1.65 1.79
C VAL A 63 9.95 2.67 1.71
N GLY A 64 9.90 3.59 2.68
CA GLY A 64 8.92 4.67 2.76
C GLY A 64 9.53 5.99 2.32
N GLU A 65 8.77 6.78 1.56
CA GLU A 65 9.09 8.19 1.28
C GLU A 65 7.98 9.07 1.85
N TYR A 66 8.38 10.06 2.65
CA TYR A 66 7.49 10.96 3.35
C TYR A 66 7.80 12.39 2.96
N GLY A 67 6.84 13.02 2.27
CA GLY A 67 6.94 14.41 1.85
C GLY A 67 6.44 15.35 2.94
N ILE A 68 7.23 16.37 3.26
CA ILE A 68 6.85 17.47 4.15
C ILE A 68 6.85 18.80 3.39
N GLY A 69 6.14 19.78 3.90
CA GLY A 69 6.14 21.14 3.35
C GLY A 69 7.51 21.79 3.39
N TYR A 70 7.79 22.69 2.44
CA TYR A 70 9.07 23.43 2.40
C TYR A 70 9.32 24.33 3.61
N ASN A 71 8.26 24.68 4.35
CA ASN A 71 8.35 25.50 5.56
C ASN A 71 8.56 24.67 6.83
N GLU A 72 8.52 23.34 6.72
CA GLU A 72 8.66 22.42 7.83
C GLU A 72 10.13 22.14 8.16
N SER A 73 10.39 21.83 9.43
CA SER A 73 11.72 21.42 9.89
C SER A 73 11.98 19.96 9.50
N ILE A 74 13.06 19.74 8.75
CA ILE A 74 13.50 18.39 8.35
C ILE A 74 13.89 17.57 9.59
N ASP A 75 14.59 18.20 10.55
CA ASP A 75 15.07 17.52 11.75
C ASP A 75 13.90 17.08 12.64
N GLU A 76 12.89 17.94 12.82
CA GLU A 76 11.67 17.61 13.56
C GLU A 76 10.88 16.49 12.86
N ALA A 77 10.77 16.53 11.55
CA ALA A 77 10.12 15.46 10.78
C ALA A 77 10.85 14.12 10.95
N ILE A 78 12.18 14.11 10.93
CA ILE A 78 12.99 12.92 11.17
C ILE A 78 12.76 12.39 12.59
N GLU A 79 12.68 13.26 13.59
CA GLU A 79 12.39 12.87 14.96
C GLU A 79 11.00 12.21 15.05
N GLN A 80 9.97 12.78 14.42
CA GLN A 80 8.63 12.18 14.40
C GLN A 80 8.59 10.84 13.66
N LEU A 81 9.37 10.67 12.59
CA LEU A 81 9.53 9.40 11.90
C LEU A 81 10.17 8.34 12.82
N GLN A 82 11.17 8.72 13.61
CA GLN A 82 11.82 7.83 14.59
C GLN A 82 10.85 7.43 15.71
N LEU A 83 10.10 8.39 16.25
CA LEU A 83 9.07 8.12 17.27
C LEU A 83 7.96 7.20 16.74
N ALA A 84 7.54 7.38 15.49
CA ALA A 84 6.59 6.47 14.83
C ALA A 84 7.14 5.04 14.72
N PHE A 85 8.45 4.90 14.50
CA PHE A 85 9.11 3.59 14.48
C PHE A 85 9.17 2.95 15.87
N GLU A 86 9.42 3.73 16.93
CA GLU A 86 9.39 3.21 18.30
C GLU A 86 7.97 2.74 18.70
N ASP A 87 6.92 3.46 18.28
CA ASP A 87 5.54 3.01 18.47
C ASP A 87 5.27 1.68 17.74
N LEU A 88 5.78 1.55 16.51
CA LEU A 88 5.66 0.32 15.72
C LEU A 88 6.39 -0.83 16.40
N LYS A 89 7.58 -0.59 16.93
CA LYS A 89 8.43 -1.56 17.65
C LYS A 89 7.76 -2.03 18.95
N ALA A 90 7.04 -1.14 19.64
CA ALA A 90 6.30 -1.45 20.83
C ALA A 90 4.98 -2.22 20.56
N SER A 91 4.54 -2.30 19.32
CA SER A 91 3.32 -3.01 18.94
C SER A 91 3.50 -4.52 19.05
N GLU A 92 2.57 -5.20 19.74
CA GLU A 92 2.55 -6.67 19.84
C GLU A 92 2.41 -7.35 18.47
N GLU A 93 1.67 -6.71 17.54
CA GLU A 93 1.39 -7.26 16.21
C GLU A 93 2.58 -7.15 15.25
N HIS A 94 3.38 -6.07 15.37
CA HIS A 94 4.40 -5.74 14.36
C HIS A 94 5.83 -5.74 14.90
N GLY A 95 6.03 -5.55 16.21
CA GLY A 95 7.37 -5.43 16.79
C GLY A 95 8.25 -6.64 16.54
N HIS A 96 7.70 -7.86 16.66
CA HIS A 96 8.42 -9.12 16.43
C HIS A 96 8.81 -9.36 14.96
N LYS A 97 8.25 -8.58 14.01
CA LYS A 97 8.52 -8.66 12.58
C LYS A 97 9.68 -7.77 12.14
N LEU A 98 10.19 -6.95 13.03
CA LEU A 98 11.30 -6.04 12.75
C LEU A 98 12.63 -6.75 13.01
N LEU A 99 13.52 -6.75 12.01
CA LEU A 99 14.82 -7.43 12.10
C LEU A 99 15.96 -6.49 12.49
N ALA A 100 15.77 -5.19 12.36
CA ALA A 100 16.77 -4.17 12.69
C ALA A 100 16.08 -2.84 12.98
N ASP A 101 16.83 -1.91 13.57
CA ASP A 101 16.37 -0.54 13.71
C ASP A 101 16.21 0.14 12.34
N MET A 102 15.30 1.12 12.29
CA MET A 102 15.02 1.87 11.07
C MET A 102 16.24 2.70 10.64
N THR A 103 16.52 2.68 9.36
CA THR A 103 17.53 3.55 8.76
C THR A 103 16.85 4.76 8.12
N VAL A 104 17.22 5.96 8.56
CA VAL A 104 16.83 7.21 7.91
C VAL A 104 17.88 7.54 6.85
N ALA A 105 17.48 7.47 5.58
CA ALA A 105 18.38 7.79 4.46
C ALA A 105 18.52 9.32 4.24
N GLY A 106 17.70 10.12 4.93
CA GLY A 106 17.69 11.57 4.79
C GLY A 106 16.81 12.06 3.64
N VAL A 107 17.05 13.31 3.24
CA VAL A 107 16.34 13.95 2.12
C VAL A 107 16.79 13.34 0.81
N THR A 108 15.85 12.77 0.05
CA THR A 108 16.13 12.12 -1.24
C THR A 108 15.73 12.98 -2.44
N ALA A 109 14.78 13.88 -2.26
CA ALA A 109 14.35 14.77 -3.33
C ALA A 109 13.78 16.09 -2.76
N LEU A 110 14.02 17.16 -3.50
CA LEU A 110 13.30 18.42 -3.40
C LEU A 110 12.29 18.43 -4.56
N ALA A 111 11.05 17.99 -4.27
CA ALA A 111 10.00 17.84 -5.27
C ALA A 111 9.23 19.15 -5.48
N ASP A 112 8.30 19.20 -6.43
CA ASP A 112 7.57 20.42 -6.81
C ASP A 112 6.82 21.06 -5.63
N SER A 113 6.36 20.26 -4.67
CA SER A 113 5.57 20.76 -3.52
C SER A 113 6.02 20.18 -2.18
N SER A 114 7.05 19.34 -2.15
CA SER A 114 7.49 18.64 -0.92
C SER A 114 9.00 18.44 -0.85
N VAL A 115 9.50 18.34 0.37
CA VAL A 115 10.83 17.78 0.68
C VAL A 115 10.63 16.32 1.07
N ASN A 116 11.21 15.40 0.32
CA ASN A 116 10.98 13.96 0.52
C ASN A 116 12.10 13.35 1.39
N ILE A 117 11.69 12.70 2.48
CA ILE A 117 12.58 11.98 3.40
C ILE A 117 12.34 10.49 3.23
N ARG A 118 13.42 9.73 3.02
CA ARG A 118 13.34 8.27 2.88
C ARG A 118 13.75 7.56 4.13
N VAL A 119 12.97 6.54 4.49
CA VAL A 119 13.29 5.59 5.54
C VAL A 119 13.27 4.17 5.01
N VAL A 120 14.05 3.30 5.64
CA VAL A 120 14.10 1.87 5.32
C VAL A 120 13.92 1.07 6.61
N ILE A 121 12.93 0.18 6.62
CA ILE A 121 12.62 -0.72 7.74
C ILE A 121 12.83 -2.16 7.27
N LYS A 122 13.76 -2.86 7.91
CA LYS A 122 14.06 -4.27 7.63
C LYS A 122 13.11 -5.18 8.39
N THR A 123 12.45 -6.08 7.69
CA THR A 123 11.41 -6.96 8.24
C THR A 123 11.67 -8.42 7.94
N THR A 124 10.97 -9.30 8.65
CA THR A 124 10.81 -10.71 8.25
C THR A 124 10.23 -10.79 6.84
N PRO A 125 10.59 -11.86 6.07
CA PRO A 125 10.13 -12.02 4.70
C PRO A 125 8.60 -12.03 4.59
N GLY A 126 8.03 -11.24 3.67
CA GLY A 126 6.59 -11.15 3.46
C GLY A 126 5.86 -10.14 4.35
N ASP A 127 6.47 -9.69 5.46
CA ASP A 127 5.84 -8.74 6.37
C ASP A 127 6.06 -7.26 5.98
N GLN A 128 6.95 -6.97 5.03
CA GLN A 128 7.29 -5.60 4.61
C GLN A 128 6.07 -4.77 4.20
N TRP A 129 5.04 -5.38 3.64
CA TRP A 129 3.81 -4.68 3.24
C TRP A 129 2.89 -4.38 4.42
N ALA A 130 2.73 -5.34 5.35
CA ALA A 130 1.91 -5.16 6.55
C ALA A 130 2.54 -4.13 7.50
N VAL A 131 3.83 -4.26 7.76
CA VAL A 131 4.64 -3.33 8.53
C VAL A 131 4.59 -1.94 7.91
N GLY A 132 4.76 -1.82 6.58
CA GLY A 132 4.70 -0.56 5.87
C GLY A 132 3.36 0.16 6.02
N ARG A 133 2.23 -0.56 5.91
CA ARG A 133 0.90 0.05 6.13
C ARG A 133 0.71 0.53 7.57
N ALA A 134 1.15 -0.27 8.55
CA ALA A 134 1.08 0.10 9.96
C ALA A 134 1.94 1.33 10.25
N TYR A 135 3.16 1.35 9.72
CA TYR A 135 4.07 2.47 9.88
C TYR A 135 3.53 3.76 9.23
N ASN A 136 3.00 3.70 8.01
CA ASN A 136 2.38 4.85 7.34
C ASN A 136 1.25 5.45 8.18
N ARG A 137 0.45 4.62 8.83
CA ARG A 137 -0.60 5.09 9.74
C ARG A 137 -0.02 5.82 10.96
N LEU A 138 1.04 5.28 11.56
CA LEU A 138 1.69 5.90 12.72
C LEU A 138 2.35 7.23 12.36
N VAL A 139 3.04 7.29 11.20
CA VAL A 139 3.63 8.53 10.68
C VAL A 139 2.56 9.61 10.52
N LYS A 140 1.43 9.27 9.90
CA LYS A 140 0.33 10.25 9.74
C LYS A 140 -0.16 10.77 11.09
N LEU A 141 -0.32 9.90 12.08
CA LEU A 141 -0.76 10.31 13.43
C LEU A 141 0.28 11.20 14.14
N ARG A 142 1.57 10.88 13.99
CA ARG A 142 2.66 11.66 14.58
C ARG A 142 2.79 13.03 13.92
N PHE A 143 2.74 13.09 12.59
CA PHE A 143 2.81 14.35 11.85
C PHE A 143 1.63 15.26 12.20
N ASP A 144 0.40 14.73 12.28
CA ASP A 144 -0.77 15.50 12.69
C ASP A 144 -0.63 16.05 14.11
N ALA A 145 -0.11 15.24 15.04
CA ALA A 145 0.09 15.65 16.43
C ALA A 145 1.18 16.71 16.59
N ALA A 146 2.24 16.64 15.76
CA ALA A 146 3.34 17.62 15.73
C ALA A 146 3.01 18.86 14.89
N GLY A 147 1.89 18.87 14.15
CA GLY A 147 1.52 19.97 13.26
C GLY A 147 2.34 20.04 11.98
N ILE A 148 3.05 18.95 11.61
CA ILE A 148 3.84 18.86 10.38
C ILE A 148 2.90 18.67 9.20
N GLU A 149 2.96 19.56 8.22
CA GLU A 149 2.11 19.54 7.05
C GLU A 149 2.63 18.54 6.02
N ILE A 150 1.74 17.60 5.61
CA ILE A 150 1.93 16.80 4.40
C ILE A 150 1.33 17.60 3.25
N PRO A 151 2.15 18.17 2.36
CA PRO A 151 1.67 19.19 1.43
C PRO A 151 0.77 18.60 0.34
N PHE A 152 -0.26 19.34 0.00
CA PHE A 152 -1.02 19.12 -1.23
C PHE A 152 -0.22 19.67 -2.43
N PRO A 153 -0.52 19.26 -3.67
CA PRO A 153 0.06 19.88 -4.85
C PRO A 153 -0.21 21.39 -4.85
N HIS A 154 0.85 22.19 -4.87
CA HIS A 154 0.76 23.64 -4.92
C HIS A 154 0.94 24.14 -6.35
N THR A 155 0.15 25.15 -6.74
CA THR A 155 0.32 25.86 -8.01
C THR A 155 0.54 27.34 -7.72
N THR A 156 1.68 27.87 -8.15
CA THR A 156 1.95 29.30 -8.08
C THR A 156 1.33 29.98 -9.30
N LEU A 157 0.41 30.91 -9.07
CA LEU A 157 -0.18 31.71 -10.12
C LEU A 157 0.62 33.01 -10.27
N TYR A 158 1.28 33.19 -11.40
CA TYR A 158 1.95 34.43 -11.73
C TYR A 158 1.07 35.28 -12.64
N PHE A 159 0.66 36.42 -12.15
CA PHE A 159 -0.07 37.43 -12.94
C PHE A 159 0.97 38.36 -13.59
N GLY A 160 1.34 38.01 -14.83
CA GLY A 160 2.37 38.75 -15.55
C GLY A 160 2.02 40.23 -15.76
N GLU A 161 3.04 41.10 -15.78
CA GLU A 161 2.90 42.52 -16.11
C GLU A 161 2.58 42.68 -17.60
N THR A 162 1.59 43.53 -17.94
CA THR A 162 1.37 43.95 -19.31
C THR A 162 2.47 44.91 -19.72
N LYS A 163 2.71 45.08 -21.05
CA LYS A 163 3.73 46.01 -21.60
C LYS A 163 3.63 47.45 -21.08
N GLY A 164 2.59 47.80 -20.33
CA GLY A 164 2.39 49.10 -19.70
C GLY A 164 2.68 49.15 -18.20
N GLY A 165 3.29 48.12 -17.62
CA GLY A 165 3.70 48.10 -16.21
C GLY A 165 2.54 48.00 -15.19
N LYS A 166 1.35 47.66 -15.66
CA LYS A 166 0.18 47.47 -14.76
C LYS A 166 -0.21 45.99 -14.78
N THR A 167 -0.08 45.35 -13.64
CA THR A 167 -0.65 43.99 -13.44
C THR A 167 -2.17 44.11 -13.42
N PRO A 168 -2.94 43.36 -14.26
CA PRO A 168 -4.39 43.36 -14.15
C PRO A 168 -4.81 42.84 -12.77
N PRO A 169 -5.78 43.50 -12.11
CA PRO A 169 -6.27 43.06 -10.81
C PRO A 169 -6.90 41.67 -10.93
N ALA A 170 -6.40 40.72 -10.14
CA ALA A 170 -7.08 39.43 -9.98
C ALA A 170 -8.29 39.65 -9.05
N ASN A 171 -9.48 39.48 -9.57
CA ASN A 171 -10.69 39.49 -8.74
C ASN A 171 -10.83 38.15 -8.03
N VAL A 172 -10.28 38.02 -6.81
CA VAL A 172 -10.43 36.87 -5.95
C VAL A 172 -11.69 37.04 -5.10
N ARG A 173 -12.69 36.20 -5.30
CA ARG A 173 -13.86 36.13 -4.43
C ARG A 173 -13.61 35.07 -3.36
N ILE A 174 -13.31 35.49 -2.15
CA ILE A 174 -13.22 34.59 -1.00
C ILE A 174 -14.66 34.23 -0.62
N LEU A 175 -15.04 32.97 -0.89
CA LEU A 175 -16.28 32.41 -0.39
C LEU A 175 -15.98 31.91 1.03
N GLU A 176 -16.47 32.57 2.04
CA GLU A 176 -16.46 32.05 3.40
C GLU A 176 -17.18 30.68 3.38
N ALA A 177 -16.46 29.61 3.66
CA ALA A 177 -17.06 28.30 3.86
C ALA A 177 -18.02 28.44 5.05
N LYS A 178 -19.32 28.38 4.78
CA LYS A 178 -20.35 28.31 5.81
C LYS A 178 -19.97 27.10 6.68
N ALA A 179 -19.60 27.34 7.95
CA ALA A 179 -19.26 26.28 8.89
C ALA A 179 -20.42 25.27 8.88
N GLU A 180 -20.21 24.12 8.26
CA GLU A 180 -21.14 23.02 8.35
C GLU A 180 -21.19 22.60 9.82
N LYS A 181 -22.36 22.84 10.44
CA LYS A 181 -22.68 22.29 11.76
C LYS A 181 -22.40 20.78 11.67
N LYS A 182 -21.41 20.30 12.46
CA LYS A 182 -21.17 18.89 12.71
C LYS A 182 -22.52 18.21 12.93
N ARG A 183 -22.96 17.40 11.98
CA ARG A 183 -24.05 16.46 12.19
C ARG A 183 -23.53 15.36 13.11
N THR A 184 -23.63 15.62 14.41
CA THR A 184 -23.66 14.57 15.43
C THR A 184 -25.08 14.01 15.44
N GLU A 185 -25.38 13.19 14.45
CA GLU A 185 -26.46 12.22 14.54
C GLU A 185 -25.90 10.89 14.09
N THR A 186 -25.45 10.14 15.06
CA THR A 186 -25.27 8.70 14.94
C THR A 186 -26.66 8.11 14.71
N ALA A 187 -27.02 7.86 13.46
CA ALA A 187 -28.17 7.02 13.16
C ALA A 187 -27.88 5.62 13.73
N PRO A 188 -28.80 5.04 14.52
CA PRO A 188 -28.63 3.67 14.97
C PRO A 188 -28.60 2.74 13.76
N LEU A 189 -27.66 1.80 13.77
CA LEU A 189 -27.59 0.73 12.79
C LEU A 189 -28.92 -0.03 12.79
N PRO A 190 -29.49 -0.36 11.63
CA PRO A 190 -30.69 -1.18 11.57
C PRO A 190 -30.42 -2.54 12.22
N GLU A 191 -31.25 -2.91 13.18
CA GLU A 191 -31.22 -4.22 13.81
C GLU A 191 -31.39 -5.30 12.72
N ARG A 192 -30.47 -6.23 12.71
CA ARG A 192 -30.48 -7.39 11.83
C ARG A 192 -31.69 -8.25 12.23
N SER A 193 -32.74 -8.24 11.44
CA SER A 193 -33.84 -9.18 11.61
C SER A 193 -33.35 -10.61 11.38
N GLU A 194 -33.56 -11.48 12.35
CA GLU A 194 -33.19 -12.90 12.33
C GLU A 194 -33.99 -13.76 11.33
N ASP A 195 -34.88 -13.15 10.55
CA ASP A 195 -35.77 -13.86 9.61
C ASP A 195 -35.14 -14.18 8.25
N ALA A 196 -33.85 -13.85 8.00
CA ALA A 196 -33.22 -14.09 6.70
C ALA A 196 -32.55 -15.48 6.56
N LEU A 197 -32.68 -16.38 7.55
CA LEU A 197 -31.99 -17.68 7.55
C LEU A 197 -32.92 -18.87 7.26
N GLN A 198 -34.17 -18.63 6.82
CA GLN A 198 -35.10 -19.72 6.46
C GLN A 198 -35.58 -19.62 5.00
N HIS A 199 -34.64 -19.67 4.06
CA HIS A 199 -35.03 -20.09 2.71
C HIS A 199 -33.92 -20.99 2.16
N ASN A 200 -34.14 -22.31 2.36
CA ASN A 200 -33.40 -23.39 1.74
C ASN A 200 -34.13 -23.79 0.47
N PRO A 201 -33.61 -23.54 -0.74
CA PRO A 201 -34.21 -24.12 -1.94
C PRO A 201 -33.77 -25.57 -2.08
N GLU A 202 -34.75 -26.41 -2.25
CA GLU A 202 -34.71 -27.84 -2.43
C GLU A 202 -33.70 -28.31 -3.49
N HIS A 203 -33.02 -29.37 -3.16
CA HIS A 203 -32.21 -30.19 -4.05
C HIS A 203 -32.95 -30.59 -5.32
N HIS A 204 -32.54 -30.04 -6.45
CA HIS A 204 -32.87 -30.62 -7.75
C HIS A 204 -31.94 -31.81 -8.00
N LYS A 205 -32.47 -33.02 -7.91
CA LYS A 205 -31.81 -34.24 -8.35
C LYS A 205 -31.85 -34.28 -9.88
N PRO A 206 -30.75 -34.59 -10.56
CA PRO A 206 -30.83 -34.95 -11.98
C PRO A 206 -31.41 -36.37 -12.12
N ASP A 207 -32.42 -36.50 -12.95
CA ASP A 207 -33.01 -37.75 -13.40
C ASP A 207 -31.94 -38.53 -14.18
N HIS A 208 -31.77 -39.77 -13.78
CA HIS A 208 -31.15 -40.83 -14.58
C HIS A 208 -32.12 -41.28 -15.64
N ASP A 209 -31.89 -40.92 -16.88
CA ASP A 209 -32.47 -41.62 -18.01
C ASP A 209 -31.54 -42.78 -18.42
N ASP A 210 -32.06 -43.97 -18.18
CA ASP A 210 -31.61 -45.23 -18.76
C ASP A 210 -31.69 -45.14 -20.28
N VAL A 211 -30.64 -45.44 -20.97
CA VAL A 211 -30.67 -45.77 -22.40
C VAL A 211 -30.13 -47.17 -22.56
N ASP A 212 -31.12 -48.02 -22.81
CA ASP A 212 -31.00 -49.41 -23.22
C ASP A 212 -30.18 -49.57 -24.52
N GLU A 213 -29.59 -50.74 -24.56
CA GLU A 213 -28.91 -51.43 -25.65
C GLU A 213 -29.58 -51.31 -27.04
N THR A 214 -28.76 -51.08 -28.04
CA THR A 214 -28.59 -52.01 -29.20
C THR A 214 -27.33 -51.69 -29.96
#